data_56babe03bbb4623f02cdafc6a3833ad3
#
_entry.id   56babe03bbb4623f02cdafc6a3833ad3
#
_cell.length_a   1.000
_cell.length_b   1.000
_cell.length_c   1.000
_cell.angle_alpha   90.00
_cell.angle_beta   90.00
_cell.angle_gamma   90.00
#
_symmetry.space_group_name_H-M   'P 1'
#
loop_
_entity.id
_entity.type
_entity.pdbx_description
1 polymer ?
#
loop_
_entity_poly.entity_id
_entity_poly.type
_entity_poly.pdbx_seq_one_letter_code
_entity_poly.pdbx_strand_id
1 'polypeptide(L)'
;KFIILNMVKKKLAFVDHNYHKKTRCADFLREIFSEHFIIDDYWWSLSEETKLIKYLKNYENIFFFQTLIPSYDLLKLRNKNLMWAPMYDNLPFDWKYWIKIKYTNIKILCFSNKVKLHADKLGCQNIGLKYFIKPKEMVFKTPQKTLNIFFWYRNDLKLRDWIGLFDLNKINKIIYFDSPDPGRKSEEFDKITLDKYKIELIKISFLPHAEYIEYVKNCDVFISPRKQEGIGMSFLEAISMGKYIVSNDDSTMNEYIADKNIGFLINKKKKKSIDYNNIINSTNYRIQYAKNGYLQWLEQKKEITNFFLSNLTKRKKNWFTEILFFLDFVKFYLKKLFKPH
;
A
#
# COMPACT_ATOMS: atom_id res chain seq x y z
N LYS A 1 -17.35 -4.88 42.51
CA LYS A 1 -15.90 -4.99 42.23
C LYS A 1 -15.75 -5.80 40.96
N PHE A 2 -15.60 -5.15 39.80
CA PHE A 2 -15.18 -5.83 38.57
C PHE A 2 -13.71 -6.19 38.72
N ILE A 3 -13.43 -7.47 38.81
CA ILE A 3 -12.06 -8.00 38.72
C ILE A 3 -11.67 -7.85 37.26
N ILE A 4 -10.94 -6.80 36.92
CA ILE A 4 -10.21 -6.70 35.64
C ILE A 4 -9.11 -7.75 35.74
N LEU A 5 -9.38 -8.95 35.26
CA LEU A 5 -8.34 -9.93 34.97
C LEU A 5 -7.40 -9.28 33.96
N ASN A 6 -6.23 -8.86 34.41
CA ASN A 6 -5.12 -8.47 33.54
C ASN A 6 -4.75 -9.71 32.70
N MET A 7 -5.45 -9.90 31.57
CA MET A 7 -5.06 -10.94 30.63
C MET A 7 -3.67 -10.60 30.09
N VAL A 8 -2.70 -11.43 30.37
CA VAL A 8 -1.35 -11.31 29.81
C VAL A 8 -1.46 -11.31 28.30
N LYS A 9 -1.10 -10.19 27.67
CA LYS A 9 -1.14 -10.08 26.21
C LYS A 9 -0.25 -11.15 25.59
N LYS A 10 -0.77 -11.84 24.58
CA LYS A 10 -0.01 -12.82 23.81
C LYS A 10 1.01 -12.11 22.92
N LYS A 11 2.10 -12.80 22.57
CA LYS A 11 3.10 -12.28 21.63
C LYS A 11 2.64 -12.45 20.17
N LEU A 12 2.96 -11.44 19.35
CA LEU A 12 2.77 -11.44 17.89
C LEU A 12 4.12 -11.17 17.22
N ALA A 13 4.58 -12.06 16.35
CA ALA A 13 5.68 -11.76 15.44
C ALA A 13 5.14 -10.92 14.26
N PHE A 14 5.59 -9.68 14.16
CA PHE A 14 5.27 -8.80 13.03
C PHE A 14 6.43 -8.82 12.03
N VAL A 15 6.25 -9.55 10.94
CA VAL A 15 7.28 -9.71 9.89
C VAL A 15 7.06 -8.66 8.82
N ASP A 16 8.07 -7.83 8.60
CA ASP A 16 8.00 -6.73 7.64
C ASP A 16 9.32 -6.63 6.85
N HIS A 17 9.28 -6.00 5.70
CA HIS A 17 10.47 -5.79 4.89
C HIS A 17 11.43 -4.78 5.57
N ASN A 18 12.73 -5.05 5.53
CA ASN A 18 13.74 -4.21 6.18
C ASN A 18 13.69 -2.73 5.75
N TYR A 19 13.31 -2.45 4.51
CA TYR A 19 13.10 -1.09 4.02
C TYR A 19 12.04 -0.32 4.84
N HIS A 20 10.99 -0.99 5.31
CA HIS A 20 9.91 -0.38 6.08
C HIS A 20 10.32 0.00 7.52
N LYS A 21 11.44 -0.49 8.00
CA LYS A 21 12.02 -0.02 9.27
C LYS A 21 12.26 1.50 9.25
N LYS A 22 12.62 2.05 8.08
CA LYS A 22 12.84 3.47 7.87
C LYS A 22 11.54 4.24 7.57
N THR A 23 10.68 3.69 6.74
CA THR A 23 9.47 4.39 6.26
C THR A 23 8.27 4.27 7.19
N ARG A 24 8.25 3.24 8.06
CA ARG A 24 7.19 2.99 9.05
C ARG A 24 5.77 2.91 8.47
N CYS A 25 5.65 2.55 7.20
CA CYS A 25 4.37 2.57 6.47
C CYS A 25 3.30 1.59 6.99
N ALA A 26 3.67 0.60 7.82
CA ALA A 26 2.77 -0.36 8.44
C ALA A 26 2.45 -0.07 9.93
N ASP A 27 2.82 1.11 10.45
CA ASP A 27 2.61 1.43 11.88
C ASP A 27 1.13 1.46 12.27
N PHE A 28 0.25 1.86 11.38
CA PHE A 28 -1.19 1.80 11.63
C PHE A 28 -1.71 0.38 11.96
N LEU A 29 -1.07 -0.67 11.41
CA LEU A 29 -1.37 -2.06 11.77
C LEU A 29 -0.73 -2.47 13.10
N ARG A 30 0.48 -1.97 13.38
CA ARG A 30 1.14 -2.16 14.68
C ARG A 30 0.29 -1.57 15.81
N GLU A 31 -0.25 -0.38 15.61
CA GLU A 31 -1.16 0.27 16.55
C GLU A 31 -2.38 -0.63 16.84
N ILE A 32 -3.05 -1.14 15.80
CA ILE A 32 -4.21 -2.02 15.93
C ILE A 32 -3.85 -3.29 16.70
N PHE A 33 -2.77 -3.97 16.33
CA PHE A 33 -2.38 -5.21 17.00
C PHE A 33 -1.87 -4.97 18.42
N SER A 34 -1.26 -3.82 18.72
CA SER A 34 -0.76 -3.50 20.06
C SER A 34 -1.86 -3.40 21.12
N GLU A 35 -3.11 -3.19 20.72
CA GLU A 35 -4.26 -3.22 21.63
C GLU A 35 -4.43 -4.61 22.27
N HIS A 36 -4.05 -5.68 21.56
CA HIS A 36 -4.31 -7.08 21.95
C HIS A 36 -3.04 -7.93 22.14
N PHE A 37 -1.91 -7.50 21.56
CA PHE A 37 -0.66 -8.27 21.54
C PHE A 37 0.54 -7.44 22.02
N ILE A 38 1.58 -8.13 22.48
CA ILE A 38 2.94 -7.63 22.57
C ILE A 38 3.58 -7.89 21.21
N ILE A 39 3.97 -6.83 20.50
CA ILE A 39 4.51 -6.93 19.14
C ILE A 39 6.03 -7.08 19.21
N ASP A 40 6.52 -8.16 18.63
CA ASP A 40 7.94 -8.39 18.37
C ASP A 40 8.20 -8.21 16.87
N ASP A 41 8.82 -7.09 16.48
CA ASP A 41 9.13 -6.79 15.07
C ASP A 41 10.27 -7.67 14.55
N TYR A 42 10.08 -8.24 13.37
CA TYR A 42 11.14 -8.90 12.59
C TYR A 42 11.29 -8.22 11.24
N TRP A 43 12.39 -7.50 11.08
CA TRP A 43 12.74 -6.79 9.85
C TRP A 43 13.51 -7.72 8.94
N TRP A 44 12.84 -8.22 7.90
CA TRP A 44 13.33 -9.30 7.05
C TRP A 44 13.93 -8.79 5.75
N SER A 45 15.06 -9.44 5.35
CA SER A 45 15.62 -9.40 4.01
C SER A 45 15.66 -10.82 3.41
N LEU A 46 15.53 -10.94 2.10
CA LEU A 46 15.45 -12.23 1.40
C LEU A 46 16.63 -13.17 1.66
N SER A 47 17.79 -12.66 2.11
CA SER A 47 18.98 -13.46 2.42
C SER A 47 18.91 -14.22 3.76
N GLU A 48 17.92 -13.92 4.63
CA GLU A 48 17.88 -14.42 6.02
C GLU A 48 16.73 -15.41 6.29
N GLU A 49 16.23 -16.07 5.27
CA GLU A 49 15.04 -16.92 5.33
C GLU A 49 15.09 -18.02 6.41
N THR A 50 16.24 -18.71 6.52
CA THR A 50 16.41 -19.80 7.50
C THR A 50 16.36 -19.28 8.94
N LYS A 51 16.94 -18.11 9.20
CA LYS A 51 16.89 -17.47 10.52
C LYS A 51 15.46 -17.06 10.87
N LEU A 52 14.72 -16.51 9.90
CA LEU A 52 13.33 -16.13 10.06
C LEU A 52 12.47 -17.32 10.47
N ILE A 53 12.54 -18.45 9.78
CA ILE A 53 11.75 -19.64 10.11
C ILE A 53 12.06 -20.14 11.53
N LYS A 54 13.32 -20.17 11.93
CA LYS A 54 13.72 -20.56 13.29
C LYS A 54 13.11 -19.62 14.33
N TYR A 55 13.13 -18.32 14.06
CA TYR A 55 12.50 -17.30 14.93
C TYR A 55 11.00 -17.49 15.03
N LEU A 56 10.29 -17.64 13.90
CA LEU A 56 8.83 -17.73 13.86
C LEU A 56 8.26 -18.98 14.54
N LYS A 57 9.00 -20.07 14.64
CA LYS A 57 8.56 -21.27 15.38
C LYS A 57 8.21 -21.00 16.85
N ASN A 58 8.79 -19.95 17.45
CA ASN A 58 8.56 -19.58 18.85
C ASN A 58 7.27 -18.78 19.07
N TYR A 59 6.54 -18.43 18.01
CA TYR A 59 5.32 -17.61 18.09
C TYR A 59 4.09 -18.43 17.71
N GLU A 60 2.98 -18.18 18.41
CA GLU A 60 1.66 -18.71 18.05
C GLU A 60 0.95 -17.80 17.05
N ASN A 61 1.21 -16.50 17.11
CA ASN A 61 0.59 -15.48 16.27
C ASN A 61 1.65 -14.82 15.39
N ILE A 62 1.42 -14.83 14.08
CA ILE A 62 2.40 -14.33 13.11
C ILE A 62 1.65 -13.51 12.06
N PHE A 63 2.09 -12.28 11.86
CA PHE A 63 1.59 -11.39 10.82
C PHE A 63 2.71 -11.05 9.83
N PHE A 64 2.40 -11.18 8.55
CA PHE A 64 3.29 -10.80 7.45
C PHE A 64 2.75 -9.56 6.76
N PHE A 65 3.57 -8.52 6.66
CA PHE A 65 3.24 -7.33 5.90
C PHE A 65 4.00 -7.32 4.57
N GLN A 66 3.28 -7.22 3.47
CA GLN A 66 3.77 -7.22 2.08
C GLN A 66 4.50 -8.51 1.70
N THR A 67 5.67 -8.75 2.26
CA THR A 67 6.51 -9.93 1.97
C THR A 67 5.98 -11.18 2.66
N LEU A 68 6.08 -12.31 1.97
CA LEU A 68 5.68 -13.62 2.50
C LEU A 68 6.80 -14.63 2.25
N ILE A 69 7.07 -15.47 3.24
CA ILE A 69 8.01 -16.58 3.07
C ILE A 69 7.48 -17.59 2.05
N PRO A 70 8.35 -18.41 1.42
CA PRO A 70 7.92 -19.44 0.50
C PRO A 70 6.84 -20.37 1.05
N SER A 71 5.96 -20.81 0.19
CA SER A 71 4.78 -21.59 0.58
C SER A 71 5.11 -22.88 1.32
N TYR A 72 6.21 -23.56 0.96
CA TYR A 72 6.67 -24.76 1.67
C TYR A 72 7.14 -24.48 3.12
N ASP A 73 7.67 -23.29 3.38
CA ASP A 73 8.03 -22.87 4.73
C ASP A 73 6.80 -22.44 5.55
N LEU A 74 5.80 -21.82 4.91
CA LEU A 74 4.51 -21.56 5.53
C LEU A 74 3.86 -22.85 6.05
N LEU A 75 4.01 -23.99 5.35
CA LEU A 75 3.50 -25.28 5.82
C LEU A 75 4.10 -25.71 7.14
N LYS A 76 5.34 -25.35 7.44
CA LYS A 76 5.98 -25.64 8.72
C LYS A 76 5.35 -24.85 9.88
N LEU A 77 4.63 -23.76 9.54
CA LEU A 77 3.94 -22.87 10.47
C LEU A 77 2.41 -23.06 10.47
N ARG A 78 1.88 -24.04 9.73
CA ARG A 78 0.43 -24.23 9.51
C ARG A 78 -0.44 -24.42 10.78
N ASN A 79 0.19 -24.77 11.89
CA ASN A 79 -0.50 -24.92 13.19
C ASN A 79 -0.54 -23.60 13.96
N LYS A 80 0.07 -22.54 13.44
CA LYS A 80 0.11 -21.20 14.01
C LYS A 80 -1.04 -20.36 13.45
N ASN A 81 -1.37 -19.29 14.14
CA ASN A 81 -2.31 -18.31 13.65
C ASN A 81 -1.57 -17.35 12.71
N LEU A 82 -1.81 -17.48 11.42
CA LEU A 82 -1.11 -16.75 10.37
C LEU A 82 -2.04 -15.74 9.71
N MET A 83 -1.56 -14.52 9.50
CA MET A 83 -2.19 -13.52 8.64
C MET A 83 -1.17 -12.84 7.74
N TRP A 84 -1.59 -12.47 6.55
CA TRP A 84 -0.77 -11.78 5.57
C TRP A 84 -1.53 -10.63 4.92
N ALA A 85 -0.88 -9.48 4.82
CA ALA A 85 -1.37 -8.32 4.06
C ALA A 85 -0.55 -8.16 2.77
N PRO A 86 -0.97 -8.79 1.66
CA PRO A 86 -0.30 -8.64 0.37
C PRO A 86 -0.50 -7.25 -0.21
N MET A 87 0.49 -6.77 -0.97
CA MET A 87 0.43 -5.53 -1.72
C MET A 87 0.19 -5.81 -3.19
N TYR A 88 -0.82 -5.15 -3.77
CA TYR A 88 -1.26 -5.42 -5.14
C TYR A 88 -0.15 -5.24 -6.18
N ASP A 89 0.68 -4.23 -6.04
CA ASP A 89 1.78 -3.87 -6.96
C ASP A 89 2.90 -4.92 -7.06
N ASN A 90 3.02 -5.81 -6.06
CA ASN A 90 4.07 -6.83 -5.99
C ASN A 90 3.53 -8.27 -5.95
N LEU A 91 2.23 -8.45 -6.19
CA LEU A 91 1.58 -9.73 -6.00
C LEU A 91 1.48 -10.53 -7.31
N PRO A 92 1.98 -11.78 -7.34
CA PRO A 92 1.69 -12.67 -8.46
C PRO A 92 0.23 -13.12 -8.43
N PHE A 93 -0.49 -12.94 -9.55
CA PHE A 93 -1.86 -13.43 -9.72
C PHE A 93 -1.94 -14.82 -10.37
N ASP A 94 -0.85 -15.59 -10.31
CA ASP A 94 -0.84 -16.98 -10.75
C ASP A 94 -1.65 -17.88 -9.80
N TRP A 95 -2.60 -18.62 -10.36
CA TRP A 95 -3.49 -19.50 -9.59
C TRP A 95 -2.74 -20.60 -8.82
N LYS A 96 -1.59 -21.08 -9.34
CA LYS A 96 -0.76 -22.10 -8.67
C LYS A 96 -0.15 -21.57 -7.39
N TYR A 97 0.30 -20.30 -7.39
CA TYR A 97 0.79 -19.63 -6.20
C TYR A 97 -0.33 -19.52 -5.13
N TRP A 98 -1.50 -19.04 -5.53
CA TRP A 98 -2.61 -18.81 -4.60
C TRP A 98 -3.26 -20.08 -4.06
N ILE A 99 -3.30 -21.16 -4.84
CA ILE A 99 -3.73 -22.47 -4.33
C ILE A 99 -2.83 -22.91 -3.16
N LYS A 100 -1.52 -22.74 -3.27
CA LYS A 100 -0.61 -23.04 -2.19
C LYS A 100 -0.87 -22.18 -0.96
N ILE A 101 -1.06 -20.86 -1.14
CA ILE A 101 -1.42 -19.95 -0.06
C ILE A 101 -2.71 -20.42 0.65
N LYS A 102 -3.75 -20.75 -0.11
CA LYS A 102 -5.00 -21.29 0.42
C LYS A 102 -4.79 -22.48 1.37
N TYR A 103 -3.86 -23.37 1.05
CA TYR A 103 -3.63 -24.57 1.83
C TYR A 103 -2.75 -24.38 3.06
N THR A 104 -2.10 -23.23 3.21
CA THR A 104 -1.39 -22.88 4.44
C THR A 104 -2.31 -22.41 5.55
N ASN A 105 -3.62 -22.24 5.28
CA ASN A 105 -4.62 -21.64 6.18
C ASN A 105 -4.29 -20.19 6.61
N ILE A 106 -3.41 -19.51 5.89
CA ILE A 106 -3.11 -18.12 6.19
C ILE A 106 -4.33 -17.25 5.86
N LYS A 107 -4.68 -16.36 6.77
CA LYS A 107 -5.72 -15.36 6.58
C LYS A 107 -5.16 -14.18 5.78
N ILE A 108 -5.94 -13.62 4.88
CA ILE A 108 -5.48 -12.56 3.99
C ILE A 108 -6.21 -11.26 4.31
N LEU A 109 -5.43 -10.21 4.58
CA LEU A 109 -5.92 -8.85 4.78
C LEU A 109 -5.75 -8.07 3.49
N CYS A 110 -6.85 -7.80 2.79
CA CYS A 110 -6.85 -7.21 1.45
C CYS A 110 -7.13 -5.70 1.53
N PHE A 111 -6.14 -4.88 1.12
CA PHE A 111 -6.31 -3.42 0.96
C PHE A 111 -6.68 -3.02 -0.47
N SER A 112 -6.84 -3.98 -1.37
CA SER A 112 -7.22 -3.79 -2.76
C SER A 112 -8.37 -4.73 -3.13
N ASN A 113 -9.38 -4.21 -3.83
CA ASN A 113 -10.49 -5.01 -4.33
C ASN A 113 -10.03 -6.10 -5.31
N LYS A 114 -9.00 -5.84 -6.12
CA LYS A 114 -8.46 -6.86 -7.02
C LYS A 114 -7.84 -8.03 -6.26
N VAL A 115 -7.12 -7.75 -5.18
CA VAL A 115 -6.57 -8.79 -4.30
C VAL A 115 -7.70 -9.57 -3.63
N LYS A 116 -8.71 -8.86 -3.10
CA LYS A 116 -9.87 -9.47 -2.46
C LYS A 116 -10.63 -10.39 -3.41
N LEU A 117 -11.01 -9.90 -4.58
CA LEU A 117 -11.72 -10.68 -5.59
C LEU A 117 -10.95 -11.93 -6.02
N HIS A 118 -9.63 -11.82 -6.14
CA HIS A 118 -8.78 -12.97 -6.48
C HIS A 118 -8.73 -13.99 -5.34
N ALA A 119 -8.59 -13.53 -4.09
CA ALA A 119 -8.62 -14.39 -2.91
C ALA A 119 -9.99 -15.10 -2.75
N ASP A 120 -11.10 -14.38 -2.97
CA ASP A 120 -12.46 -14.92 -2.96
C ASP A 120 -12.64 -16.01 -4.02
N LYS A 121 -12.25 -15.72 -5.27
CA LYS A 121 -12.35 -16.66 -6.40
C LYS A 121 -11.65 -17.99 -6.13
N LEU A 122 -10.55 -17.96 -5.39
CA LEU A 122 -9.78 -19.14 -5.02
C LEU A 122 -10.18 -19.73 -3.67
N GLY A 123 -11.13 -19.11 -2.98
CA GLY A 123 -11.65 -19.55 -1.69
C GLY A 123 -10.61 -19.46 -0.56
N CYS A 124 -9.75 -18.45 -0.58
CA CYS A 124 -8.88 -18.10 0.53
C CYS A 124 -9.70 -17.40 1.62
N GLN A 125 -9.32 -17.60 2.91
CA GLN A 125 -9.91 -16.81 3.99
C GLN A 125 -9.39 -15.39 3.90
N ASN A 126 -10.27 -14.41 3.74
CA ASN A 126 -9.86 -13.03 3.58
C ASN A 126 -10.91 -12.03 4.07
N ILE A 127 -10.45 -10.82 4.40
CA ILE A 127 -11.29 -9.64 4.55
C ILE A 127 -10.74 -8.51 3.67
N GLY A 128 -11.64 -7.71 3.10
CA GLY A 128 -11.30 -6.51 2.36
C GLY A 128 -11.53 -5.27 3.19
N LEU A 129 -10.55 -4.37 3.21
CA LEU A 129 -10.59 -3.12 3.98
C LEU A 129 -10.15 -1.96 3.12
N LYS A 130 -10.69 -0.78 3.42
CA LYS A 130 -10.30 0.46 2.77
C LYS A 130 -9.69 1.40 3.81
N TYR A 131 -8.36 1.50 3.80
CA TYR A 131 -7.62 2.31 4.77
C TYR A 131 -7.73 3.81 4.47
N PHE A 132 -8.05 4.61 5.47
CA PHE A 132 -7.99 6.06 5.40
C PHE A 132 -7.15 6.61 6.55
N ILE A 133 -6.27 7.55 6.23
CA ILE A 133 -5.48 8.29 7.22
C ILE A 133 -6.38 9.32 7.90
N LYS A 134 -6.16 9.57 9.20
CA LYS A 134 -6.85 10.62 9.95
C LYS A 134 -6.70 11.95 9.23
N PRO A 135 -7.81 12.64 8.88
CA PRO A 135 -7.74 13.92 8.21
C PRO A 135 -6.96 14.94 9.03
N LYS A 136 -6.11 15.69 8.35
CA LYS A 136 -5.38 16.79 8.96
C LYS A 136 -6.24 18.06 8.91
N GLU A 137 -6.20 18.84 9.96
CA GLU A 137 -6.80 20.17 9.94
C GLU A 137 -6.08 21.02 8.89
N MET A 138 -6.84 21.59 7.98
CA MET A 138 -6.32 22.42 6.90
C MET A 138 -6.83 23.84 7.09
N VAL A 139 -5.91 24.79 7.08
CA VAL A 139 -6.27 26.20 6.94
C VAL A 139 -6.67 26.43 5.47
N PHE A 140 -7.91 26.84 5.25
CA PHE A 140 -8.38 27.15 3.91
C PHE A 140 -7.61 28.34 3.36
N LYS A 141 -6.88 28.13 2.28
CA LYS A 141 -6.36 29.24 1.48
C LYS A 141 -7.47 29.73 0.55
N THR A 142 -7.56 31.03 0.40
CA THR A 142 -8.45 31.65 -0.60
C THR A 142 -8.21 30.98 -1.95
N PRO A 143 -9.25 30.67 -2.74
CA PRO A 143 -9.10 30.08 -4.06
C PRO A 143 -8.12 30.90 -4.90
N GLN A 144 -7.02 30.29 -5.30
CA GLN A 144 -6.04 30.94 -6.18
C GLN A 144 -6.54 30.86 -7.62
N LYS A 145 -6.11 31.81 -8.47
CA LYS A 145 -6.44 31.81 -9.91
C LYS A 145 -5.70 30.71 -10.69
N THR A 146 -4.71 30.07 -10.06
CA THR A 146 -3.83 29.07 -10.66
C THR A 146 -3.54 27.94 -9.66
N LEU A 147 -3.14 26.78 -10.15
CA LEU A 147 -2.91 25.54 -9.38
C LEU A 147 -1.43 25.32 -9.08
N ASN A 148 -1.13 24.86 -7.89
CA ASN A 148 0.11 24.21 -7.54
C ASN A 148 -0.05 22.69 -7.65
N ILE A 149 0.80 22.04 -8.42
CA ILE A 149 0.78 20.60 -8.65
C ILE A 149 1.99 19.99 -7.97
N PHE A 150 1.78 18.92 -7.23
CA PHE A 150 2.87 18.10 -6.68
C PHE A 150 2.91 16.75 -7.38
N PHE A 151 4.09 16.36 -7.84
CA PHE A 151 4.36 15.07 -8.45
C PHE A 151 5.64 14.46 -7.88
N TRP A 152 5.53 13.25 -7.36
CA TRP A 152 6.69 12.47 -6.94
C TRP A 152 7.04 11.44 -8.02
N TYR A 153 8.11 11.69 -8.74
CA TYR A 153 8.58 10.78 -9.78
C TYR A 153 9.25 9.54 -9.19
N ARG A 154 8.71 8.36 -9.52
CA ARG A 154 9.20 7.04 -9.11
C ARG A 154 9.46 6.10 -10.30
N ASN A 155 9.63 6.65 -11.50
CA ASN A 155 9.90 5.96 -12.76
C ASN A 155 8.73 5.14 -13.37
N ASP A 156 7.50 5.32 -12.90
CA ASP A 156 6.32 4.65 -13.48
C ASP A 156 5.51 5.58 -14.38
N LEU A 157 5.13 6.77 -13.86
CA LEU A 157 4.52 7.84 -14.62
C LEU A 157 5.58 8.90 -14.95
N LYS A 158 5.50 9.48 -16.15
CA LYS A 158 6.36 10.57 -16.60
C LYS A 158 5.55 11.84 -16.76
N LEU A 159 6.22 12.99 -16.78
CA LEU A 159 5.56 14.28 -17.02
C LEU A 159 4.61 14.24 -18.23
N ARG A 160 5.03 13.66 -19.34
CA ARG A 160 4.25 13.52 -20.58
C ARG A 160 2.95 12.71 -20.44
N ASP A 161 2.84 11.87 -19.42
CA ASP A 161 1.67 10.99 -19.24
C ASP A 161 0.47 11.75 -18.67
N TRP A 162 0.70 12.89 -18.01
CA TRP A 162 -0.34 13.64 -17.31
C TRP A 162 -0.38 15.15 -17.57
N ILE A 163 0.71 15.78 -18.02
CA ILE A 163 0.77 17.24 -18.17
C ILE A 163 -0.28 17.78 -19.16
N GLY A 164 -0.56 17.03 -20.21
CA GLY A 164 -1.58 17.37 -21.21
C GLY A 164 -3.03 17.30 -20.72
N LEU A 165 -3.26 16.91 -19.47
CA LEU A 165 -4.58 16.92 -18.83
C LEU A 165 -4.95 18.32 -18.32
N PHE A 166 -3.97 19.22 -18.18
CA PHE A 166 -4.11 20.56 -17.60
C PHE A 166 -4.00 21.67 -18.64
N ASP A 167 -4.75 22.74 -18.44
CA ASP A 167 -4.50 24.01 -19.10
C ASP A 167 -3.26 24.67 -18.45
N LEU A 168 -2.18 24.83 -19.20
CA LEU A 168 -0.90 25.39 -18.71
C LEU A 168 -1.05 26.82 -18.17
N ASN A 169 -2.01 27.60 -18.67
CA ASN A 169 -2.28 28.94 -18.17
C ASN A 169 -2.88 28.92 -16.75
N LYS A 170 -3.46 27.80 -16.34
CA LYS A 170 -4.00 27.60 -14.99
C LYS A 170 -3.00 26.99 -14.02
N ILE A 171 -1.79 26.69 -14.45
CA ILE A 171 -0.71 26.19 -13.59
C ILE A 171 0.11 27.37 -13.07
N ASN A 172 0.27 27.47 -11.74
CA ASN A 172 1.22 28.36 -11.09
C ASN A 172 2.61 27.73 -11.11
N LYS A 173 2.74 26.55 -10.52
CA LYS A 173 3.99 25.77 -10.51
C LYS A 173 3.75 24.28 -10.38
N ILE A 174 4.71 23.50 -10.84
CA ILE A 174 4.80 22.05 -10.64
C ILE A 174 6.00 21.77 -9.74
N ILE A 175 5.77 21.26 -8.55
CA ILE A 175 6.84 20.72 -7.71
C ILE A 175 7.08 19.30 -8.18
N TYR A 176 8.19 19.09 -8.87
CA TYR A 176 8.60 17.81 -9.40
C TYR A 176 9.69 17.20 -8.52
N PHE A 177 9.27 16.27 -7.66
CA PHE A 177 10.17 15.58 -6.76
C PHE A 177 10.74 14.35 -7.45
N ASP A 178 12.01 14.41 -7.84
CA ASP A 178 12.73 13.36 -8.57
C ASP A 178 13.46 12.44 -7.57
N SER A 179 12.79 11.37 -7.17
CA SER A 179 13.34 10.34 -6.28
C SER A 179 12.90 8.95 -6.76
N PRO A 180 13.51 8.48 -7.86
CA PRO A 180 13.17 7.17 -8.43
C PRO A 180 13.50 6.04 -7.46
N ASP A 181 12.82 4.91 -7.63
CA ASP A 181 13.12 3.71 -6.87
C ASP A 181 14.57 3.25 -7.11
N PRO A 182 15.21 2.55 -6.15
CA PRO A 182 16.59 2.08 -6.29
C PRO A 182 16.83 1.33 -7.60
N GLY A 183 17.89 1.69 -8.32
CA GLY A 183 18.23 1.13 -9.61
C GLY A 183 17.44 1.69 -10.80
N ARG A 184 16.56 2.66 -10.60
CA ARG A 184 15.82 3.36 -11.66
C ARG A 184 16.48 4.69 -11.97
N LYS A 185 16.29 5.17 -13.23
CA LYS A 185 16.85 6.44 -13.70
C LYS A 185 15.89 7.60 -13.45
N SER A 186 16.47 8.76 -13.14
CA SER A 186 15.79 10.06 -13.13
C SER A 186 15.21 10.41 -14.49
N GLU A 187 14.18 11.25 -14.53
CA GLU A 187 13.74 11.92 -15.76
C GLU A 187 14.58 13.19 -15.95
N GLU A 188 15.17 13.34 -17.12
CA GLU A 188 15.99 14.51 -17.44
C GLU A 188 15.17 15.57 -18.15
N PHE A 189 15.36 16.83 -17.76
CA PHE A 189 14.70 17.99 -18.35
C PHE A 189 15.75 19.01 -18.77
N ASP A 190 15.58 19.56 -19.95
CA ASP A 190 16.28 20.78 -20.36
C ASP A 190 15.63 22.02 -19.74
N LYS A 191 16.34 23.14 -19.76
CA LYS A 191 15.86 24.42 -19.20
C LYS A 191 14.58 24.89 -19.87
N ILE A 192 14.44 24.69 -21.18
CA ILE A 192 13.26 25.09 -21.95
C ILE A 192 12.01 24.34 -21.42
N THR A 193 12.14 23.05 -21.16
CA THR A 193 11.05 22.22 -20.59
C THR A 193 10.68 22.66 -19.17
N LEU A 194 11.69 22.93 -18.33
CA LEU A 194 11.44 23.40 -16.95
C LEU A 194 10.69 24.73 -16.95
N ASP A 195 11.13 25.71 -17.76
CA ASP A 195 10.51 27.03 -17.85
C ASP A 195 9.10 26.94 -18.46
N LYS A 196 8.93 26.17 -19.55
CA LYS A 196 7.65 25.98 -20.24
C LYS A 196 6.56 25.45 -19.33
N TYR A 197 6.90 24.47 -18.50
CA TYR A 197 5.92 23.81 -17.60
C TYR A 197 5.98 24.34 -16.17
N LYS A 198 6.80 25.38 -15.90
CA LYS A 198 6.97 25.98 -14.55
C LYS A 198 7.36 24.94 -13.49
N ILE A 199 8.34 24.09 -13.83
CA ILE A 199 8.78 22.99 -12.98
C ILE A 199 9.84 23.47 -12.00
N GLU A 200 9.54 23.33 -10.71
CA GLU A 200 10.51 23.36 -9.61
C GLU A 200 11.00 21.93 -9.39
N LEU A 201 12.21 21.62 -9.91
CA LEU A 201 12.79 20.30 -9.87
C LEU A 201 13.58 20.10 -8.56
N ILE A 202 13.17 19.13 -7.76
CA ILE A 202 13.83 18.75 -6.50
C ILE A 202 14.42 17.36 -6.66
N LYS A 203 15.77 17.27 -6.71
CA LYS A 203 16.50 15.99 -6.79
C LYS A 203 17.07 15.63 -5.43
N ILE A 204 16.49 14.66 -4.77
CA ILE A 204 16.95 14.19 -3.47
C ILE A 204 16.62 12.70 -3.31
N SER A 205 17.56 11.92 -2.74
CA SER A 205 17.38 10.48 -2.58
C SER A 205 16.35 10.10 -1.51
N PHE A 206 16.14 10.97 -0.54
CA PHE A 206 15.19 10.76 0.55
C PHE A 206 14.73 12.11 1.11
N LEU A 207 13.43 12.33 1.11
CA LEU A 207 12.80 13.49 1.72
C LEU A 207 12.27 13.10 3.11
N PRO A 208 12.66 13.81 4.19
CA PRO A 208 12.04 13.60 5.49
C PRO A 208 10.52 13.77 5.41
N HIS A 209 9.78 12.90 6.11
CA HIS A 209 8.32 12.88 6.02
C HIS A 209 7.66 14.23 6.34
N ALA A 210 8.20 14.97 7.32
CA ALA A 210 7.69 16.29 7.67
C ALA A 210 7.79 17.30 6.52
N GLU A 211 8.92 17.30 5.80
CA GLU A 211 9.13 18.17 4.64
C GLU A 211 8.23 17.77 3.47
N TYR A 212 8.12 16.46 3.21
CA TYR A 212 7.19 15.93 2.22
C TYR A 212 5.74 16.42 2.48
N ILE A 213 5.29 16.34 3.72
CA ILE A 213 3.96 16.79 4.12
C ILE A 213 3.76 18.29 3.85
N GLU A 214 4.78 19.13 4.05
CA GLU A 214 4.68 20.56 3.74
C GLU A 214 4.52 20.82 2.22
N TYR A 215 5.21 20.08 1.37
CA TYR A 215 4.99 20.16 -0.07
C TYR A 215 3.55 19.77 -0.44
N VAL A 216 3.05 18.66 0.10
CA VAL A 216 1.67 18.20 -0.16
C VAL A 216 0.63 19.18 0.39
N LYS A 217 0.85 19.78 1.57
CA LYS A 217 -0.04 20.82 2.12
C LYS A 217 -0.16 22.04 1.19
N ASN A 218 0.91 22.39 0.50
CA ASN A 218 0.98 23.58 -0.33
C ASN A 218 0.59 23.33 -1.80
N CYS A 219 0.25 22.11 -2.20
CA CYS A 219 -0.32 21.82 -3.51
C CYS A 219 -1.86 21.85 -3.50
N ASP A 220 -2.45 21.99 -4.67
CA ASP A 220 -3.89 21.84 -4.94
C ASP A 220 -4.18 20.45 -5.54
N VAL A 221 -3.24 19.98 -6.35
CA VAL A 221 -3.32 18.71 -7.08
C VAL A 221 -2.14 17.83 -6.72
N PHE A 222 -2.43 16.59 -6.39
CA PHE A 222 -1.45 15.53 -6.16
C PHE A 222 -1.51 14.52 -7.30
N ILE A 223 -0.38 14.35 -8.01
CA ILE A 223 -0.25 13.30 -9.03
C ILE A 223 0.30 12.05 -8.37
N SER A 224 -0.45 10.95 -8.44
CA SER A 224 -0.01 9.67 -7.89
C SER A 224 1.25 9.16 -8.60
N PRO A 225 2.28 8.74 -7.85
CA PRO A 225 3.60 8.44 -8.42
C PRO A 225 3.66 7.16 -9.24
N ARG A 226 2.72 6.24 -9.02
CA ARG A 226 2.76 4.90 -9.61
C ARG A 226 1.49 4.57 -10.40
N LYS A 227 1.62 3.60 -11.31
CA LYS A 227 0.48 3.03 -12.04
C LYS A 227 -0.33 2.06 -11.19
N GLN A 228 0.33 1.41 -10.25
CA GLN A 228 -0.26 0.44 -9.33
C GLN A 228 0.35 0.64 -7.94
N GLU A 229 -0.45 0.46 -6.91
CA GLU A 229 0.00 0.59 -5.52
C GLU A 229 -0.57 -0.54 -4.64
N GLY A 230 0.13 -0.86 -3.57
CA GLY A 230 -0.38 -1.72 -2.52
C GLY A 230 -1.46 -1.02 -1.70
N ILE A 231 -1.05 -0.06 -0.87
CA ILE A 231 -1.94 0.82 -0.10
C ILE A 231 -1.88 2.25 -0.62
N GLY A 232 -0.69 2.71 -1.04
CA GLY A 232 -0.49 4.07 -1.56
C GLY A 232 -0.45 5.12 -0.45
N MET A 233 0.45 5.00 0.53
CA MET A 233 0.50 5.88 1.70
C MET A 233 0.56 7.37 1.34
N SER A 234 1.43 7.77 0.40
CA SER A 234 1.56 9.16 -0.04
C SER A 234 0.27 9.71 -0.68
N PHE A 235 -0.41 8.87 -1.42
CA PHE A 235 -1.70 9.15 -2.02
C PHE A 235 -2.79 9.34 -0.95
N LEU A 236 -2.82 8.48 0.09
CA LEU A 236 -3.78 8.59 1.19
C LEU A 236 -3.53 9.82 2.07
N GLU A 237 -2.28 10.22 2.22
CA GLU A 237 -1.92 11.49 2.89
C GLU A 237 -2.47 12.68 2.13
N ALA A 238 -2.35 12.69 0.79
CA ALA A 238 -2.94 13.74 -0.04
C ALA A 238 -4.48 13.77 0.07
N ILE A 239 -5.15 12.60 0.08
CA ILE A 239 -6.60 12.51 0.32
C ILE A 239 -6.95 13.08 1.71
N SER A 240 -6.18 12.73 2.76
CA SER A 240 -6.45 13.20 4.12
C SER A 240 -6.38 14.73 4.26
N MET A 241 -5.71 15.39 3.32
CA MET A 241 -5.56 16.84 3.22
C MET A 241 -6.55 17.47 2.20
N GLY A 242 -7.51 16.72 1.67
CA GLY A 242 -8.48 17.21 0.71
C GLY A 242 -7.91 17.62 -0.65
N LYS A 243 -6.73 17.08 -1.05
CA LYS A 243 -6.12 17.38 -2.34
C LYS A 243 -6.90 16.74 -3.49
N TYR A 244 -6.88 17.39 -4.66
CA TYR A 244 -7.39 16.77 -5.88
C TYR A 244 -6.39 15.75 -6.37
N ILE A 245 -6.85 14.53 -6.63
CA ILE A 245 -5.97 13.42 -6.98
C ILE A 245 -6.01 13.14 -8.48
N VAL A 246 -4.84 12.99 -9.08
CA VAL A 246 -4.71 12.45 -10.44
C VAL A 246 -3.97 11.13 -10.36
N SER A 247 -4.57 10.07 -10.82
CA SER A 247 -4.03 8.72 -10.70
C SER A 247 -4.29 7.89 -11.94
N ASN A 248 -3.50 6.84 -12.12
CA ASN A 248 -3.78 5.82 -13.12
C ASN A 248 -5.07 5.06 -12.75
N ASP A 249 -5.84 4.66 -13.78
CA ASP A 249 -7.06 3.86 -13.60
C ASP A 249 -6.71 2.39 -13.35
N ASP A 250 -6.12 2.13 -12.17
CA ASP A 250 -5.83 0.80 -11.68
C ASP A 250 -5.88 0.74 -10.14
N SER A 251 -5.99 -0.45 -9.60
CA SER A 251 -5.99 -0.67 -8.15
C SER A 251 -4.62 -0.29 -7.55
N THR A 252 -4.55 0.16 -6.36
CA THR A 252 -5.62 0.35 -5.35
C THR A 252 -6.23 1.75 -5.47
N MET A 253 -5.56 2.65 -6.17
CA MET A 253 -5.83 4.09 -6.18
C MET A 253 -7.18 4.44 -6.81
N ASN A 254 -7.58 3.77 -7.91
CA ASN A 254 -8.87 4.03 -8.54
C ASN A 254 -10.06 3.73 -7.63
N GLU A 255 -9.87 2.90 -6.60
CA GLU A 255 -10.91 2.57 -5.62
C GLU A 255 -11.25 3.74 -4.68
N TYR A 256 -10.34 4.73 -4.56
CA TYR A 256 -10.52 5.93 -3.73
C TYR A 256 -11.05 7.12 -4.51
N ILE A 257 -11.02 7.09 -5.84
CA ILE A 257 -11.50 8.19 -6.68
C ILE A 257 -12.94 7.89 -7.08
N ALA A 258 -13.86 8.17 -6.15
CA ALA A 258 -15.28 7.85 -6.29
C ALA A 258 -15.96 8.63 -7.43
N ASP A 259 -15.55 9.89 -7.64
CA ASP A 259 -16.09 10.78 -8.65
C ASP A 259 -15.11 11.88 -9.05
N LYS A 260 -15.52 12.71 -10.01
CA LYS A 260 -14.73 13.83 -10.54
C LYS A 260 -14.36 14.90 -9.53
N ASN A 261 -15.05 14.98 -8.38
CA ASN A 261 -14.77 15.97 -7.35
C ASN A 261 -13.62 15.55 -6.46
N ILE A 262 -13.38 14.22 -6.35
CA ILE A 262 -12.25 13.65 -5.61
C ILE A 262 -10.99 13.68 -6.47
N GLY A 263 -11.12 13.34 -7.76
CA GLY A 263 -9.95 13.27 -8.61
C GLY A 263 -10.25 12.86 -10.05
N PHE A 264 -9.18 12.60 -10.78
CA PHE A 264 -9.21 12.19 -12.19
C PHE A 264 -8.43 10.90 -12.40
N LEU A 265 -9.03 9.95 -13.12
CA LEU A 265 -8.41 8.69 -13.50
C LEU A 265 -7.83 8.81 -14.92
N ILE A 266 -6.52 8.66 -15.05
CA ILE A 266 -5.81 8.68 -16.32
C ILE A 266 -6.20 7.42 -17.10
N ASN A 267 -6.95 7.61 -18.17
CA ASN A 267 -7.30 6.55 -19.09
C ASN A 267 -6.70 6.86 -20.48
N LYS A 268 -5.77 6.04 -20.92
CA LYS A 268 -5.06 6.22 -22.20
C LYS A 268 -5.98 6.29 -23.43
N LYS A 269 -7.21 5.75 -23.33
CA LYS A 269 -8.18 5.71 -24.43
C LYS A 269 -9.04 6.98 -24.52
N LYS A 270 -9.09 7.80 -23.47
CA LYS A 270 -9.93 9.01 -23.41
C LYS A 270 -9.10 10.23 -23.06
N LYS A 271 -8.74 11.05 -24.04
CA LYS A 271 -8.16 12.38 -23.83
C LYS A 271 -9.25 13.31 -23.31
N LYS A 272 -9.38 13.43 -21.99
CA LYS A 272 -10.22 14.46 -21.35
C LYS A 272 -9.32 15.39 -20.57
N SER A 273 -9.56 16.68 -20.68
CA SER A 273 -8.93 17.68 -19.80
C SER A 273 -9.59 17.70 -18.44
N ILE A 274 -8.82 18.06 -17.43
CA ILE A 274 -9.32 18.24 -16.06
C ILE A 274 -9.95 19.65 -15.97
N ASP A 275 -11.15 19.70 -15.41
CA ASP A 275 -11.84 20.96 -15.19
C ASP A 275 -11.26 21.68 -13.95
N TYR A 276 -10.64 22.83 -14.20
CA TYR A 276 -10.07 23.69 -13.16
C TYR A 276 -11.11 24.10 -12.11
N ASN A 277 -12.31 24.50 -12.55
CA ASN A 277 -13.36 24.96 -11.62
C ASN A 277 -13.79 23.82 -10.68
N ASN A 278 -13.79 22.61 -11.18
CA ASN A 278 -14.09 21.43 -10.36
C ASN A 278 -13.03 21.21 -9.26
N ILE A 279 -11.75 21.42 -9.56
CA ILE A 279 -10.69 21.32 -8.56
C ILE A 279 -10.92 22.33 -7.43
N ILE A 280 -11.17 23.58 -7.75
CA ILE A 280 -11.29 24.66 -6.76
C ILE A 280 -12.58 24.54 -5.96
N ASN A 281 -13.70 24.34 -6.63
CA ASN A 281 -15.03 24.38 -5.99
C ASN A 281 -15.34 23.14 -5.14
N SER A 282 -14.61 22.04 -5.32
CA SER A 282 -14.88 20.77 -4.62
C SER A 282 -13.96 20.53 -3.41
N THR A 283 -13.21 21.51 -2.94
CA THR A 283 -12.28 21.34 -1.80
C THR A 283 -13.00 20.87 -0.54
N ASN A 284 -14.10 21.50 -0.16
CA ASN A 284 -14.90 21.10 1.01
C ASN A 284 -15.47 19.67 0.86
N TYR A 285 -15.87 19.31 -0.34
CA TYR A 285 -16.35 17.96 -0.64
C TYR A 285 -15.25 16.93 -0.40
N ARG A 286 -14.02 17.17 -0.86
CA ARG A 286 -12.89 16.28 -0.65
C ARG A 286 -12.51 16.12 0.82
N ILE A 287 -12.55 17.20 1.59
CA ILE A 287 -12.32 17.15 3.04
C ILE A 287 -13.38 16.30 3.73
N GLN A 288 -14.65 16.49 3.37
CA GLN A 288 -15.72 15.68 3.95
C GLN A 288 -15.62 14.21 3.53
N TYR A 289 -15.22 13.93 2.28
CA TYR A 289 -14.93 12.59 1.81
C TYR A 289 -13.84 11.90 2.65
N ALA A 290 -12.73 12.60 2.91
CA ALA A 290 -11.65 12.06 3.75
C ALA A 290 -12.11 11.80 5.19
N LYS A 291 -12.91 12.69 5.78
CA LYS A 291 -13.50 12.52 7.13
C LYS A 291 -14.41 11.28 7.19
N ASN A 292 -15.31 11.16 6.24
CA ASN A 292 -16.24 10.03 6.16
C ASN A 292 -15.50 8.71 5.97
N GLY A 293 -14.50 8.69 5.08
CA GLY A 293 -13.66 7.53 4.87
C GLY A 293 -12.89 7.11 6.14
N TYR A 294 -12.36 8.08 6.88
CA TYR A 294 -11.69 7.79 8.14
C TYR A 294 -12.64 7.25 9.22
N LEU A 295 -13.88 7.77 9.32
CA LEU A 295 -14.88 7.21 10.22
C LEU A 295 -15.23 5.76 9.86
N GLN A 296 -15.40 5.45 8.57
CA GLN A 296 -15.59 4.08 8.11
C GLN A 296 -14.38 3.19 8.45
N TRP A 297 -13.16 3.70 8.28
CA TRP A 297 -11.95 2.97 8.68
C TRP A 297 -11.92 2.66 10.17
N LEU A 298 -12.32 3.58 11.04
CA LEU A 298 -12.39 3.35 12.50
C LEU A 298 -13.31 2.17 12.87
N GLU A 299 -14.37 1.95 12.12
CA GLU A 299 -15.22 0.77 12.29
C GLU A 299 -14.58 -0.50 11.71
N GLN A 300 -14.07 -0.42 10.47
CA GLN A 300 -13.46 -1.57 9.79
C GLN A 300 -12.21 -2.09 10.50
N LYS A 301 -11.39 -1.22 11.09
CA LYS A 301 -10.16 -1.66 11.79
C LYS A 301 -10.43 -2.63 12.93
N LYS A 302 -11.62 -2.56 13.57
CA LYS A 302 -12.03 -3.47 14.64
C LYS A 302 -12.15 -4.92 14.13
N GLU A 303 -12.48 -5.10 12.87
CA GLU A 303 -12.62 -6.42 12.25
C GLU A 303 -11.28 -7.13 12.06
N ILE A 304 -10.18 -6.39 11.96
CA ILE A 304 -8.84 -6.97 11.71
C ILE A 304 -8.45 -7.96 12.82
N THR A 305 -8.53 -7.52 14.06
CA THR A 305 -8.17 -8.36 15.20
C THR A 305 -9.15 -9.52 15.40
N ASN A 306 -10.45 -9.26 15.23
CA ASN A 306 -11.47 -10.31 15.31
C ASN A 306 -11.25 -11.37 14.23
N PHE A 307 -10.97 -10.96 13.00
CA PHE A 307 -10.64 -11.87 11.92
C PHE A 307 -9.34 -12.62 12.19
N PHE A 308 -8.31 -11.94 12.72
CA PHE A 308 -7.05 -12.58 13.08
C PHE A 308 -7.26 -13.66 14.16
N LEU A 309 -8.02 -13.36 15.20
CA LEU A 309 -8.28 -14.26 16.32
C LEU A 309 -9.37 -15.32 16.05
N SER A 310 -10.16 -15.18 14.98
CA SER A 310 -11.19 -16.16 14.64
C SER A 310 -10.60 -17.57 14.48
N ASN A 311 -11.39 -18.57 14.82
CA ASN A 311 -10.95 -19.95 14.71
C ASN A 311 -10.57 -20.32 13.27
N LEU A 312 -9.42 -20.96 13.12
CA LEU A 312 -8.99 -21.52 11.84
C LEU A 312 -9.93 -22.65 11.44
N THR A 313 -10.55 -22.55 10.28
CA THR A 313 -11.23 -23.70 9.68
C THR A 313 -10.16 -24.72 9.30
N LYS A 314 -10.02 -25.79 10.10
CA LYS A 314 -9.09 -26.90 9.82
C LYS A 314 -9.47 -27.53 8.48
N ARG A 315 -8.68 -27.29 7.43
CA ARG A 315 -8.88 -27.95 6.12
C ARG A 315 -8.27 -29.35 6.16
N LYS A 316 -9.01 -30.31 5.57
CA LYS A 316 -8.49 -31.67 5.40
C LYS A 316 -7.24 -31.65 4.49
N LYS A 317 -6.25 -32.47 4.85
CA LYS A 317 -5.08 -32.70 3.98
C LYS A 317 -5.55 -33.19 2.61
N ASN A 318 -5.00 -32.59 1.55
CA ASN A 318 -5.24 -33.02 0.17
C ASN A 318 -3.90 -33.44 -0.44
N TRP A 319 -3.80 -34.69 -0.85
CA TRP A 319 -2.59 -35.28 -1.41
C TRP A 319 -2.04 -34.49 -2.64
N PHE A 320 -2.93 -33.95 -3.48
CA PHE A 320 -2.54 -33.13 -4.64
C PHE A 320 -1.75 -31.88 -4.23
N THR A 321 -2.12 -31.28 -3.12
CA THR A 321 -1.43 -30.11 -2.58
C THR A 321 -0.07 -30.46 -1.98
N GLU A 322 0.02 -31.61 -1.30
CA GLU A 322 1.30 -32.08 -0.77
C GLU A 322 2.30 -32.32 -1.92
N ILE A 323 1.84 -32.84 -3.07
CA ILE A 323 2.67 -32.98 -4.28
C ILE A 323 3.11 -31.60 -4.82
N LEU A 324 2.21 -30.61 -4.93
CA LEU A 324 2.56 -29.27 -5.40
C LEU A 324 3.62 -28.61 -4.52
N PHE A 325 3.51 -28.78 -3.20
CA PHE A 325 4.51 -28.28 -2.26
C PHE A 325 5.85 -29.02 -2.37
N PHE A 326 5.81 -30.33 -2.57
CA PHE A 326 7.02 -31.13 -2.79
C PHE A 326 7.75 -30.69 -4.07
N LEU A 327 7.03 -30.46 -5.16
CA LEU A 327 7.61 -29.96 -6.41
C LEU A 327 8.25 -28.57 -6.25
N ASP A 328 7.65 -27.69 -5.47
CA ASP A 328 8.25 -26.38 -5.18
C ASP A 328 9.51 -26.50 -4.30
N PHE A 329 9.46 -27.37 -3.32
CA PHE A 329 10.63 -27.68 -2.49
C PHE A 329 11.79 -28.15 -3.35
N VAL A 330 11.56 -29.13 -4.24
CA VAL A 330 12.58 -29.64 -5.16
C VAL A 330 13.11 -28.53 -6.08
N LYS A 331 12.23 -27.72 -6.68
CA LYS A 331 12.64 -26.57 -7.52
C LYS A 331 13.49 -25.55 -6.75
N PHE A 332 13.14 -25.26 -5.53
CA PHE A 332 13.88 -24.30 -4.70
C PHE A 332 15.27 -24.81 -4.38
N TYR A 333 15.39 -26.07 -3.97
CA TYR A 333 16.69 -26.68 -3.66
C TYR A 333 17.57 -26.82 -4.89
N LEU A 334 17.03 -27.21 -6.04
CA LEU A 334 17.77 -27.22 -7.29
C LEU A 334 18.28 -25.83 -7.69
N LYS A 335 17.45 -24.80 -7.57
CA LYS A 335 17.89 -23.40 -7.80
C LYS A 335 19.00 -22.95 -6.84
N LYS A 336 19.03 -23.47 -5.62
CA LYS A 336 20.06 -23.14 -4.62
C LYS A 336 21.37 -23.87 -4.89
N LEU A 337 21.30 -25.10 -5.41
CA LEU A 337 22.48 -25.91 -5.80
C LEU A 337 23.15 -25.41 -7.10
N PHE A 338 22.37 -24.83 -8.02
CA PHE A 338 22.82 -24.35 -9.32
C PHE A 338 22.93 -22.82 -9.44
N LYS A 339 22.93 -22.07 -8.33
CA LYS A 339 23.32 -20.66 -8.38
C LYS A 339 24.84 -20.58 -8.57
N PRO A 340 25.31 -19.95 -9.64
CA PRO A 340 26.73 -19.59 -9.73
C PRO A 340 27.04 -18.60 -8.58
N HIS A 341 28.15 -18.81 -7.92
CA HIS A 341 28.70 -17.97 -6.87
C HIS A 341 29.04 -16.58 -7.39
#